data_d86b3a24197e05b58aebcc9da9d6c172
#
_entry.id   d86b3a24197e05b58aebcc9da9d6c172
#
_cell.length_a   1.000
_cell.length_b   1.000
_cell.length_c   1.000
_cell.angle_alpha   90.00
_cell.angle_beta   90.00
_cell.angle_gamma   90.00
#
_symmetry.space_group_name_H-M   'P 1'
#
loop_
_entity.id
_entity.type
_entity.pdbx_description
1 polymer ?
#
loop_
_entity_poly.entity_id
_entity_poly.type
_entity_poly.pdbx_seq_one_letter_code
_entity_poly.pdbx_strand_id
1 'polypeptide(L)'
;NDECVILLPTIDDLFSNNIYKLIHEDETYLIPLWHKKLIYDHKQNELCVKCLSPDKDVVIDDKNNIYVDVHTNLIDLWNNPYLEFKLGSRPFYIPTSKLYIQNRQSFTFYGEGISKINKQQIYNISNKANIYVTVYIAHD
;
A
#
# COMPACT_ATOMS: atom_id res chain seq x y z
N ASN A 1 24.84 -12.49 12.33
CA ASN A 1 23.71 -13.36 12.47
C ASN A 1 22.40 -12.59 12.30
N ASP A 2 21.74 -12.82 11.21
CA ASP A 2 20.74 -11.88 10.73
C ASP A 2 19.33 -12.42 10.86
N GLU A 3 18.94 -12.71 12.10
CA GLU A 3 17.54 -13.00 12.34
C GLU A 3 16.73 -11.72 12.24
N CYS A 4 15.65 -11.79 11.48
CA CYS A 4 14.72 -10.69 11.37
C CYS A 4 13.37 -11.10 11.92
N VAL A 5 12.76 -10.20 12.67
CA VAL A 5 11.36 -10.34 13.04
C VAL A 5 10.53 -9.98 11.81
N ILE A 6 9.59 -10.85 11.46
CA ILE A 6 8.71 -10.64 10.30
C ILE A 6 7.34 -10.23 10.80
N LEU A 7 6.86 -9.08 10.35
CA LEU A 7 5.51 -8.59 10.61
C LEU A 7 4.73 -8.60 9.29
N LEU A 8 3.44 -8.87 9.39
CA LEU A 8 2.57 -9.01 8.21
C LEU A 8 1.42 -7.99 8.31
N PRO A 9 1.70 -6.70 8.07
CA PRO A 9 0.64 -5.70 8.14
C PRO A 9 -0.38 -5.90 7.03
N THR A 10 -1.63 -5.61 7.35
CA THR A 10 -2.68 -5.54 6.34
C THR A 10 -2.54 -4.24 5.55
N ILE A 11 -3.21 -4.17 4.39
CA ILE A 11 -3.21 -2.92 3.63
C ILE A 11 -3.90 -1.79 4.42
N ASP A 12 -4.88 -2.14 5.25
CA ASP A 12 -5.52 -1.16 6.14
C ASP A 12 -4.53 -0.59 7.16
N ASP A 13 -3.64 -1.43 7.70
CA ASP A 13 -2.57 -0.96 8.59
C ASP A 13 -1.69 0.07 7.89
N LEU A 14 -1.37 -0.17 6.63
CA LEU A 14 -0.50 0.73 5.86
C LEU A 14 -1.17 2.06 5.58
N PHE A 15 -2.45 2.05 5.17
CA PHE A 15 -3.20 3.29 4.94
C PHE A 15 -3.41 4.10 6.22
N SER A 16 -3.55 3.42 7.35
CA SER A 16 -3.80 4.08 8.63
C SER A 16 -2.53 4.54 9.32
N ASN A 17 -1.37 4.31 8.73
CA ASN A 17 -0.07 4.63 9.34
C ASN A 17 0.09 3.98 10.70
N ASN A 18 -0.33 2.73 10.81
CA ASN A 18 -0.31 2.02 12.09
C ASN A 18 1.12 1.73 12.53
N ILE A 19 1.31 1.79 13.83
CA ILE A 19 2.57 1.48 14.48
C ILE A 19 2.35 0.25 15.35
N TYR A 20 3.22 -0.74 15.17
CA TYR A 20 3.17 -1.96 15.98
C TYR A 20 4.15 -1.86 17.14
N LYS A 21 3.68 -2.15 18.34
CA LYS A 21 4.52 -2.19 19.52
C LYS A 21 5.13 -3.58 19.64
N LEU A 22 6.41 -3.69 19.31
CA LEU A 22 7.14 -4.95 19.37
C LEU A 22 7.92 -5.02 20.67
N ILE A 23 7.71 -6.08 21.44
CA ILE A 23 8.50 -6.35 22.63
C ILE A 23 9.44 -7.50 22.30
N HIS A 24 10.75 -7.24 22.41
CA HIS A 24 11.78 -8.20 22.06
C HIS A 24 12.84 -8.18 23.15
N GLU A 25 13.00 -9.30 23.86
CA GLU A 25 13.97 -9.46 24.94
C GLU A 25 13.90 -8.30 25.94
N ASP A 26 12.69 -8.02 26.42
CA ASP A 26 12.38 -6.98 27.41
C ASP A 26 12.55 -5.53 26.93
N GLU A 27 12.90 -5.33 25.67
CA GLU A 27 12.97 -4.01 25.05
C GLU A 27 11.73 -3.78 24.18
N THR A 28 11.25 -2.53 24.15
CA THR A 28 10.07 -2.16 23.34
C THR A 28 10.51 -1.32 22.16
N TYR A 29 9.98 -1.70 20.98
CA TYR A 29 10.24 -1.02 19.73
C TYR A 29 8.92 -0.63 19.09
N LEU A 30 8.83 0.61 18.59
CA LEU A 30 7.65 1.08 17.86
C LEU A 30 7.94 0.96 16.37
N ILE A 31 7.22 0.08 15.70
CA ILE A 31 7.49 -0.29 14.32
C ILE A 31 6.50 0.42 13.41
N PRO A 32 6.97 1.37 12.57
CA PRO A 32 6.10 1.99 11.55
C PRO A 32 5.89 1.01 10.41
N LEU A 33 4.70 0.43 10.34
CA LEU A 33 4.42 -0.75 9.52
C LEU A 33 4.54 -0.50 8.00
N TRP A 34 4.59 0.77 7.56
CA TRP A 34 4.74 1.08 6.14
C TRP A 34 6.19 1.02 5.64
N HIS A 35 7.16 0.81 6.54
CA HIS A 35 8.54 0.53 6.15
C HIS A 35 8.70 -0.95 5.86
N LYS A 36 9.49 -1.28 4.84
CA LYS A 36 9.70 -2.68 4.47
C LYS A 36 10.75 -3.35 5.34
N LYS A 37 11.77 -2.62 5.75
CA LYS A 37 12.84 -3.15 6.58
C LYS A 37 13.38 -2.04 7.47
N LEU A 38 13.54 -2.35 8.75
CA LEU A 38 14.08 -1.44 9.75
C LEU A 38 15.15 -2.16 10.55
N ILE A 39 16.19 -1.43 10.92
CA ILE A 39 17.25 -1.92 11.77
C ILE A 39 17.30 -1.04 13.02
N TYR A 40 17.17 -1.66 14.17
CA TYR A 40 17.24 -0.97 15.47
C TYR A 40 18.46 -1.45 16.24
N ASP A 41 19.03 -0.58 17.05
CA ASP A 41 20.07 -0.99 18.01
C ASP A 41 19.43 -1.82 19.12
N HIS A 42 20.06 -2.93 19.47
CA HIS A 42 19.56 -3.83 20.49
C HIS A 42 20.73 -4.49 21.22
N LYS A 43 20.98 -4.08 22.47
CA LYS A 43 21.93 -4.72 23.37
C LYS A 43 23.28 -5.03 22.70
N GLN A 44 23.93 -4.04 22.11
CA GLN A 44 25.20 -4.14 21.40
C GLN A 44 25.12 -4.88 20.05
N ASN A 45 23.91 -5.31 19.67
CA ASN A 45 23.64 -5.92 18.39
C ASN A 45 22.60 -5.10 17.64
N GLU A 46 22.09 -5.66 16.57
CA GLU A 46 21.04 -5.04 15.78
C GLU A 46 19.80 -5.94 15.76
N LEU A 47 18.65 -5.30 15.84
CA LEU A 47 17.38 -5.98 15.63
C LEU A 47 16.86 -5.60 14.25
N CYS A 48 16.70 -6.61 13.39
CA CYS A 48 16.11 -6.44 12.07
C CYS A 48 14.61 -6.69 12.15
N VAL A 49 13.81 -5.79 11.56
CA VAL A 49 12.36 -5.97 11.46
C VAL A 49 11.98 -5.79 9.99
N LYS A 50 11.26 -6.77 9.45
CA LYS A 50 10.72 -6.71 8.08
C LYS A 50 9.21 -6.70 8.14
N CYS A 51 8.61 -5.77 7.42
CA CYS A 51 7.16 -5.67 7.28
C CYS A 51 6.80 -6.06 5.86
N LEU A 52 6.12 -7.20 5.71
CA LEU A 52 5.78 -7.77 4.41
C LEU A 52 4.27 -7.80 4.27
N SER A 53 3.76 -7.23 3.17
CA SER A 53 2.33 -7.28 2.90
C SER A 53 1.95 -8.66 2.38
N PRO A 54 0.99 -9.35 3.04
CA PRO A 54 0.52 -10.65 2.55
C PRO A 54 -0.51 -10.53 1.43
N ASP A 55 -0.99 -9.33 1.14
CA ASP A 55 -2.00 -9.12 0.11
C ASP A 55 -1.40 -9.40 -1.26
N LYS A 56 -1.99 -10.37 -1.99
CA LYS A 56 -1.51 -10.80 -3.30
C LYS A 56 -2.21 -10.08 -4.45
N ASP A 57 -3.25 -9.32 -4.17
CA ASP A 57 -4.02 -8.62 -5.19
C ASP A 57 -3.39 -7.30 -5.60
N VAL A 58 -2.40 -6.85 -4.86
CA VAL A 58 -1.69 -5.61 -5.15
C VAL A 58 -0.19 -5.82 -5.12
N VAL A 59 0.53 -4.99 -5.84
CA VAL A 59 2.00 -4.93 -5.78
C VAL A 59 2.37 -3.60 -5.16
N ILE A 60 3.27 -3.64 -4.18
CA ILE A 60 3.80 -2.44 -3.53
C ILE A 60 5.30 -2.37 -3.83
N ASP A 61 5.73 -1.29 -4.47
CA ASP A 61 7.14 -1.14 -4.84
C ASP A 61 7.99 -0.61 -3.68
N ASP A 62 9.27 -0.41 -3.93
CA ASP A 62 10.22 0.03 -2.91
C ASP A 62 9.97 1.46 -2.42
N LYS A 63 9.17 2.23 -3.15
CA LYS A 63 8.79 3.60 -2.78
C LYS A 63 7.39 3.67 -2.22
N ASN A 64 6.80 2.53 -1.92
CA ASN A 64 5.44 2.40 -1.40
C ASN A 64 4.34 2.82 -2.38
N ASN A 65 4.64 2.89 -3.66
CA ASN A 65 3.58 3.02 -4.66
C ASN A 65 2.84 1.69 -4.78
N ILE A 66 1.53 1.78 -4.96
CA ILE A 66 0.66 0.62 -5.11
C ILE A 66 0.30 0.45 -6.57
N TYR A 67 0.33 -0.78 -7.07
CA TYR A 67 -0.10 -1.16 -8.41
C TYR A 67 -1.24 -2.15 -8.26
N VAL A 68 -2.38 -1.85 -8.87
CA VAL A 68 -3.58 -2.68 -8.77
C VAL A 68 -4.28 -2.77 -10.12
N ASP A 69 -4.84 -3.95 -10.41
CA ASP A 69 -5.64 -4.19 -11.59
C ASP A 69 -7.12 -4.16 -11.22
N VAL A 70 -7.92 -3.48 -12.03
CA VAL A 70 -9.37 -3.40 -11.84
C VAL A 70 -10.05 -3.81 -13.13
N HIS A 71 -10.97 -4.76 -13.04
CA HIS A 71 -11.72 -5.31 -14.18
C HIS A 71 -13.15 -4.82 -14.13
N THR A 72 -13.65 -4.37 -15.29
CA THR A 72 -15.03 -3.92 -15.44
C THR A 72 -15.51 -4.23 -16.86
N ASN A 73 -16.69 -3.77 -17.21
CA ASN A 73 -17.27 -3.92 -18.54
C ASN A 73 -18.02 -2.65 -18.94
N LEU A 74 -18.36 -2.54 -20.23
CA LEU A 74 -19.01 -1.34 -20.75
C LEU A 74 -20.38 -1.09 -20.15
N ILE A 75 -21.15 -2.14 -19.86
CA ILE A 75 -22.49 -1.98 -19.30
C ILE A 75 -22.41 -1.36 -17.92
N ASP A 76 -21.50 -1.84 -17.08
CA ASP A 76 -21.34 -1.27 -15.74
C ASP A 76 -20.87 0.18 -15.79
N LEU A 77 -19.94 0.50 -16.69
CA LEU A 77 -19.48 1.87 -16.85
C LEU A 77 -20.60 2.79 -17.36
N TRP A 78 -21.41 2.29 -18.27
CA TRP A 78 -22.53 3.05 -18.83
C TRP A 78 -23.55 3.43 -17.76
N ASN A 79 -23.81 2.52 -16.83
CA ASN A 79 -24.85 2.67 -15.83
C ASN A 79 -24.39 3.35 -14.53
N ASN A 80 -23.09 3.63 -14.40
CA ASN A 80 -22.55 4.19 -13.16
C ASN A 80 -21.65 5.38 -13.43
N PRO A 81 -21.75 6.47 -12.65
CA PRO A 81 -20.86 7.62 -12.82
C PRO A 81 -19.44 7.37 -12.32
N TYR A 82 -19.24 6.32 -11.52
CA TYR A 82 -17.94 5.98 -10.96
C TYR A 82 -17.68 4.49 -11.08
N LEU A 83 -16.42 4.15 -11.33
CA LEU A 83 -15.91 2.79 -11.15
C LEU A 83 -15.32 2.70 -9.76
N GLU A 84 -15.91 1.85 -8.93
CA GLU A 84 -15.44 1.68 -7.55
C GLU A 84 -14.57 0.44 -7.43
N PHE A 85 -13.48 0.55 -6.66
CA PHE A 85 -12.71 -0.61 -6.21
C PHE A 85 -12.23 -0.35 -4.78
N LYS A 86 -11.78 -1.39 -4.09
CA LYS A 86 -11.33 -1.27 -2.72
C LYS A 86 -9.89 -1.75 -2.59
N LEU A 87 -9.14 -1.07 -1.73
CA LEU A 87 -7.85 -1.54 -1.23
C LEU A 87 -8.03 -1.75 0.27
N GLY A 88 -8.02 -3.02 0.70
CA GLY A 88 -8.47 -3.34 2.05
C GLY A 88 -9.92 -2.92 2.22
N SER A 89 -10.20 -2.15 3.24
CA SER A 89 -11.55 -1.62 3.49
C SER A 89 -11.79 -0.26 2.86
N ARG A 90 -10.77 0.37 2.28
CA ARG A 90 -10.87 1.74 1.75
C ARG A 90 -11.37 1.72 0.31
N PRO A 91 -12.50 2.39 0.00
CA PRO A 91 -13.00 2.50 -1.37
C PRO A 91 -12.28 3.60 -2.14
N PHE A 92 -12.13 3.37 -3.45
CA PHE A 92 -11.61 4.36 -4.40
C PHE A 92 -12.56 4.45 -5.58
N TYR A 93 -12.69 5.65 -6.14
CA TYR A 93 -13.66 5.93 -7.19
C TYR A 93 -12.97 6.58 -8.38
N ILE A 94 -13.11 5.97 -9.55
CA ILE A 94 -12.64 6.56 -10.80
C ILE A 94 -13.85 7.09 -11.54
N PRO A 95 -13.92 8.40 -11.83
CA PRO A 95 -15.01 8.93 -12.63
C PRO A 95 -15.02 8.25 -14.00
N THR A 96 -16.17 7.67 -14.40
CA THR A 96 -16.27 7.00 -15.69
C THR A 96 -16.02 7.95 -16.86
N SER A 97 -16.32 9.25 -16.66
CA SER A 97 -16.04 10.29 -17.64
C SER A 97 -14.56 10.48 -17.96
N LYS A 98 -13.66 9.97 -17.11
CA LYS A 98 -12.22 10.06 -17.31
C LYS A 98 -11.63 8.80 -17.95
N LEU A 99 -12.46 7.82 -18.24
CA LEU A 99 -12.03 6.60 -18.89
C LEU A 99 -12.33 6.67 -20.39
N TYR A 100 -11.56 5.92 -21.15
CA TYR A 100 -11.71 5.82 -22.61
C TYR A 100 -12.26 4.46 -22.97
N ILE A 101 -12.81 4.34 -24.18
CA ILE A 101 -13.24 3.03 -24.69
C ILE A 101 -11.99 2.31 -25.20
N GLN A 102 -11.26 1.73 -24.28
CA GLN A 102 -10.06 0.94 -24.53
C GLN A 102 -10.06 -0.26 -23.62
N ASN A 103 -9.61 -1.40 -24.13
CA ASN A 103 -9.59 -2.64 -23.34
C ASN A 103 -8.70 -2.53 -22.11
N ARG A 104 -7.64 -1.74 -22.16
CA ARG A 104 -6.68 -1.60 -21.09
C ARG A 104 -6.20 -0.16 -21.03
N GLN A 105 -6.20 0.42 -19.84
CA GLN A 105 -5.77 1.81 -19.67
C GLN A 105 -5.33 2.05 -18.23
N SER A 106 -4.61 3.12 -18.01
CA SER A 106 -4.08 3.48 -16.70
C SER A 106 -4.81 4.67 -16.10
N PHE A 107 -4.98 4.64 -14.79
CA PHE A 107 -5.46 5.77 -14.02
C PHE A 107 -4.63 5.88 -12.74
N THR A 108 -4.23 7.09 -12.37
CA THR A 108 -3.35 7.29 -11.22
C THR A 108 -4.02 8.17 -10.18
N PHE A 109 -3.98 7.70 -8.91
CA PHE A 109 -4.30 8.52 -7.76
C PHE A 109 -2.99 9.05 -7.19
N TYR A 110 -2.73 10.34 -7.39
CA TYR A 110 -1.47 10.96 -6.97
C TYR A 110 -1.53 11.33 -5.49
N GLY A 111 -0.56 10.87 -4.72
CA GLY A 111 -0.44 11.24 -3.31
C GLY A 111 -1.58 10.75 -2.43
N GLU A 112 -2.30 9.72 -2.84
CA GLU A 112 -3.44 9.18 -2.08
C GLU A 112 -3.20 7.77 -1.55
N GLY A 113 -1.97 7.31 -1.63
CA GLY A 113 -1.60 5.98 -1.19
C GLY A 113 -1.07 5.94 0.24
N ILE A 114 -0.19 4.98 0.48
CA ILE A 114 0.46 4.83 1.78
C ILE A 114 1.62 5.81 1.91
N SER A 115 2.06 6.03 3.14
CA SER A 115 3.13 6.98 3.41
C SER A 115 4.43 6.57 2.72
N LYS A 116 5.13 7.54 2.16
CA LYS A 116 6.46 7.31 1.62
C LYS A 116 7.43 6.94 2.72
N ILE A 117 8.40 6.13 2.38
CA ILE A 117 9.45 5.72 3.30
C ILE A 117 10.46 6.87 3.43
N ASN A 118 10.68 7.35 4.65
CA ASN A 118 11.70 8.35 4.96
C ASN A 118 12.67 7.70 5.96
N LYS A 119 13.88 7.36 5.48
CA LYS A 119 14.84 6.62 6.30
C LYS A 119 15.49 7.48 7.38
N GLN A 120 15.46 8.80 7.25
CA GLN A 120 15.98 9.71 8.27
C GLN A 120 14.95 10.01 9.34
N GLN A 121 13.66 9.93 9.00
CA GLN A 121 12.55 10.19 9.92
C GLN A 121 11.50 9.11 9.72
N ILE A 122 11.72 7.97 10.37
CA ILE A 122 10.93 6.76 10.08
C ILE A 122 9.46 6.88 10.45
N TYR A 123 9.08 7.83 11.29
CA TYR A 123 7.68 8.08 11.67
C TYR A 123 7.03 9.21 10.89
N ASN A 124 7.72 9.75 9.87
CA ASN A 124 7.18 10.84 9.05
C ASN A 124 6.09 10.30 8.13
N ILE A 125 4.92 10.94 8.15
CA ILE A 125 3.76 10.55 7.34
C ILE A 125 3.28 11.72 6.45
N SER A 126 4.09 12.74 6.26
CA SER A 126 3.67 13.96 5.56
C SER A 126 3.53 13.76 4.05
N ASN A 127 4.22 12.78 3.46
CA ASN A 127 4.17 12.54 2.03
C ASN A 127 3.58 11.17 1.75
N LYS A 128 2.59 11.12 0.83
CA LYS A 128 1.93 9.89 0.45
C LYS A 128 2.41 9.46 -0.94
N ALA A 129 2.54 8.16 -1.14
CA ALA A 129 2.87 7.58 -2.43
C ALA A 129 1.64 7.54 -3.33
N ASN A 130 1.83 7.08 -4.56
CA ASN A 130 0.78 7.03 -5.56
C ASN A 130 0.14 5.65 -5.65
N ILE A 131 -1.06 5.62 -6.21
CA ILE A 131 -1.75 4.37 -6.56
C ILE A 131 -1.90 4.35 -8.08
N TYR A 132 -1.28 3.37 -8.72
CA TYR A 132 -1.35 3.18 -10.15
C TYR A 132 -2.34 2.07 -10.45
N VAL A 133 -3.42 2.42 -11.14
CA VAL A 133 -4.50 1.49 -11.47
C VAL A 133 -4.42 1.14 -12.95
N THR A 134 -4.43 -0.14 -13.27
CA THR A 134 -4.66 -0.59 -14.64
C THR A 134 -6.11 -1.05 -14.73
N VAL A 135 -6.89 -0.40 -15.58
CA VAL A 135 -8.30 -0.71 -15.77
C VAL A 135 -8.44 -1.58 -17.03
N TYR A 136 -9.10 -2.72 -16.87
CA TYR A 136 -9.42 -3.63 -17.96
C TYR A 136 -10.92 -3.56 -18.21
N ILE A 137 -11.30 -3.22 -19.44
CA ILE A 137 -12.70 -3.05 -19.81
C ILE A 137 -13.08 -4.12 -20.82
N ALA A 138 -13.97 -5.02 -20.42
CA ALA A 138 -14.55 -5.98 -21.34
C ALA A 138 -15.67 -5.31 -22.16
N HIS A 139 -15.73 -5.62 -23.45
CA HIS A 139 -16.64 -4.96 -24.37
C HIS A 139 -17.92 -5.75 -24.66
N ASP A 140 -18.14 -6.82 -23.95
CA ASP A 140 -19.36 -7.64 -24.13
C ASP A 140 -20.24 -7.67 -22.88
#